data_1bdaebd1799a30ecb119ae3351aafd5b
#
_entry.id   1bdaebd1799a30ecb119ae3351aafd5b
#
_cell.length_a   1.000
_cell.length_b   1.000
_cell.length_c   1.000
_cell.angle_alpha   90.00
_cell.angle_beta   90.00
_cell.angle_gamma   90.00
#
_symmetry.space_group_name_H-M   'P 1'
#
loop_
_entity.id
_entity.type
_entity.pdbx_description
1 polymer ?
#
loop_
_entity_poly.entity_id
_entity_poly.type
_entity_poly.pdbx_seq_one_letter_code
_entity_poly.pdbx_strand_id
1 'polypeptide(L)'
;DLYLLKTDGSGNIIWELIDSGTENNDWARDFIETADGEYVVTGTWNDNGNNSKAMLRKYSNTGELIWHEIYSSSAANEINEIIETVDGNYVLGGYTGTQHGDYKALMIKTNLDGQQIWKKNIQSTGSTEIYALFETPSGSYIGAGYCNSWRSLYLVERNTSGGGVFNDCNIVDVNVSGYYDIIPSSRGGYYLIDEGSNLTWINDHGETIFREYVGHANMSIVELDNGDIVVGGYGFNDGNSGGIISLVRLTPPIN
;
A
#
# COMPACT_ATOMS: atom_id res chain seq x y z
N ASP A 1 14.50 13.36 4.65
CA ASP A 1 13.55 14.11 5.50
C ASP A 1 12.13 13.80 5.04
N LEU A 2 11.20 13.72 5.97
CA LEU A 2 9.77 13.57 5.70
C LEU A 2 9.16 14.96 5.52
N TYR A 3 8.41 15.17 4.45
CA TYR A 3 7.67 16.40 4.17
C TYR A 3 6.17 16.13 4.15
N LEU A 4 5.43 16.84 4.98
CA LEU A 4 3.98 16.80 5.04
C LEU A 4 3.42 18.19 4.75
N LEU A 5 2.37 18.24 3.94
CA LEU A 5 1.69 19.46 3.53
C LEU A 5 0.17 19.27 3.65
N LYS A 6 -0.50 20.17 4.36
CA LYS A 6 -1.97 20.27 4.37
C LYS A 6 -2.41 21.53 3.66
N THR A 7 -3.36 21.40 2.74
CA THR A 7 -3.99 22.53 2.05
C THR A 7 -5.49 22.58 2.33
N ASP A 8 -6.08 23.75 2.11
CA ASP A 8 -7.53 23.87 2.00
C ASP A 8 -8.03 23.37 0.64
N GLY A 9 -9.36 23.34 0.42
CA GLY A 9 -9.97 22.91 -0.84
C GLY A 9 -9.66 23.80 -2.05
N SER A 10 -8.99 24.93 -1.84
CA SER A 10 -8.53 25.87 -2.88
C SER A 10 -7.03 25.74 -3.16
N GLY A 11 -6.33 24.83 -2.44
CA GLY A 11 -4.90 24.61 -2.56
C GLY A 11 -4.02 25.58 -1.75
N ASN A 12 -4.60 26.43 -0.89
CA ASN A 12 -3.80 27.27 0.00
C ASN A 12 -3.23 26.44 1.14
N ILE A 13 -1.98 26.69 1.48
CA ILE A 13 -1.28 25.99 2.58
C ILE A 13 -1.94 26.35 3.91
N ILE A 14 -2.42 25.34 4.64
CA ILE A 14 -2.89 25.45 6.02
C ILE A 14 -1.69 25.31 6.95
N TRP A 15 -0.88 24.26 6.75
CA TRP A 15 0.39 24.04 7.41
C TRP A 15 1.32 23.17 6.56
N GLU A 16 2.59 23.26 6.80
CA GLU A 16 3.62 22.40 6.25
C GLU A 16 4.61 22.01 7.35
N LEU A 17 5.16 20.82 7.25
CA LEU A 17 6.11 20.26 8.18
C LEU A 17 7.26 19.59 7.43
N ILE A 18 8.48 19.91 7.81
CA ILE A 18 9.66 19.13 7.45
C ILE A 18 10.13 18.43 8.74
N ASP A 19 9.95 17.12 8.80
CA ASP A 19 10.45 16.32 9.91
C ASP A 19 11.80 15.72 9.53
N SER A 20 12.85 16.37 9.96
CA SER A 20 14.24 15.98 9.69
C SER A 20 14.82 15.03 10.76
N GLY A 21 14.00 14.35 11.49
CA GLY A 21 14.18 13.41 12.62
C GLY A 21 15.56 12.84 12.94
N THR A 22 16.41 12.65 11.93
CA THR A 22 17.84 12.29 12.07
C THR A 22 18.57 12.74 10.80
N GLU A 23 19.91 12.73 10.79
CA GLU A 23 20.74 13.06 9.61
C GLU A 23 20.59 12.05 8.45
N ASN A 24 19.54 11.21 8.43
CA ASN A 24 19.36 10.07 7.54
C ASN A 24 18.16 10.24 6.61
N ASN A 25 18.14 9.48 5.54
CA ASN A 25 17.06 9.49 4.55
C ASN A 25 15.85 8.72 5.06
N ASP A 26 14.92 9.39 5.73
CA ASP A 26 13.60 8.87 6.03
C ASP A 26 12.68 9.06 4.82
N TRP A 27 11.88 8.07 4.49
CA TRP A 27 10.97 8.11 3.36
C TRP A 27 9.56 7.79 3.82
N ALA A 28 8.62 8.71 3.60
CA ALA A 28 7.20 8.40 3.68
C ALA A 28 6.80 7.54 2.49
N ARG A 29 5.95 6.55 2.75
CA ARG A 29 5.37 5.69 1.72
C ARG A 29 3.88 5.90 1.59
N ASP A 30 3.19 5.98 2.72
CA ASP A 30 1.76 6.13 2.76
C ASP A 30 1.32 6.89 4.01
N PHE A 31 0.10 7.43 3.99
CA PHE A 31 -0.50 8.11 5.14
C PHE A 31 -2.03 7.98 5.12
N ILE A 32 -2.62 8.06 6.30
CA ILE A 32 -4.07 8.11 6.48
C ILE A 32 -4.46 9.30 7.35
N GLU A 33 -5.63 9.87 7.11
CA GLU A 33 -6.36 10.69 8.08
C GLU A 33 -7.20 9.74 8.92
N THR A 34 -6.97 9.75 10.23
CA THR A 34 -7.65 8.85 11.17
C THR A 34 -9.04 9.35 11.51
N ALA A 35 -9.89 8.48 12.05
CA ALA A 35 -11.28 8.81 12.40
C ALA A 35 -11.40 10.00 13.39
N ASP A 36 -10.35 10.28 14.18
CA ASP A 36 -10.26 11.44 15.08
C ASP A 36 -9.69 12.70 14.42
N GLY A 37 -9.39 12.65 13.11
CA GLY A 37 -8.90 13.78 12.31
C GLY A 37 -7.42 14.10 12.48
N GLU A 38 -6.64 13.14 12.99
CA GLU A 38 -5.20 13.18 13.06
C GLU A 38 -4.58 12.47 11.84
N TYR A 39 -3.27 12.49 11.69
CA TYR A 39 -2.58 11.88 10.54
C TYR A 39 -1.59 10.83 11.01
N VAL A 40 -1.66 9.64 10.43
CA VAL A 40 -0.66 8.61 10.64
C VAL A 40 0.09 8.36 9.35
N VAL A 41 1.42 8.49 9.42
CA VAL A 41 2.34 8.35 8.29
C VAL A 41 3.21 7.13 8.51
N THR A 42 3.34 6.30 7.49
CA THR A 42 4.22 5.14 7.50
C THR A 42 5.32 5.26 6.44
N GLY A 43 6.36 4.48 6.60
CA GLY A 43 7.47 4.44 5.67
C GLY A 43 8.71 3.78 6.24
N THR A 44 9.84 4.27 5.80
CA THR A 44 11.17 3.72 6.12
C THR A 44 12.00 4.73 6.89
N TRP A 45 12.52 4.31 8.03
CA TRP A 45 13.52 5.02 8.81
C TRP A 45 14.90 4.39 8.59
N ASN A 46 15.90 5.20 8.25
CA ASN A 46 17.27 4.74 8.07
C ASN A 46 18.15 5.23 9.22
N ASP A 47 18.82 4.33 9.91
CA ASP A 47 19.82 4.65 10.93
C ASP A 47 21.22 4.48 10.34
N ASN A 48 21.88 5.41 9.77
CA ASN A 48 23.29 5.35 9.32
C ASN A 48 23.92 3.93 9.12
N GLY A 49 23.13 2.91 9.27
CA GLY A 49 23.44 1.49 9.07
C GLY A 49 22.74 0.95 7.83
N ASN A 50 23.13 -0.19 7.39
CA ASN A 50 22.66 -0.79 6.15
C ASN A 50 21.24 -1.40 6.23
N ASN A 51 20.47 -1.16 7.30
CA ASN A 51 19.14 -1.76 7.49
C ASN A 51 18.08 -0.69 7.64
N SER A 52 17.20 -0.60 6.67
CA SER A 52 15.95 0.16 6.79
C SER A 52 15.04 -0.44 7.86
N LYS A 53 14.32 0.42 8.58
CA LYS A 53 13.36 0.03 9.63
C LYS A 53 11.99 0.57 9.29
N ALA A 54 10.96 -0.20 9.54
CA ALA A 54 9.59 0.25 9.41
C ALA A 54 9.30 1.35 10.43
N MET A 55 8.71 2.44 9.97
CA MET A 55 8.40 3.63 10.75
C MET A 55 6.90 3.90 10.75
N LEU A 56 6.39 4.36 11.90
CA LEU A 56 5.04 4.88 12.04
C LEU A 56 5.10 6.16 12.88
N ARG A 57 4.50 7.24 12.38
CA ARG A 57 4.45 8.54 13.06
C ARG A 57 3.02 9.07 13.06
N LYS A 58 2.55 9.55 14.20
CA LYS A 58 1.24 10.18 14.33
C LYS A 58 1.40 11.67 14.57
N TYR A 59 0.66 12.46 13.80
CA TYR A 59 0.65 13.92 13.88
C TYR A 59 -0.76 14.40 14.18
N SER A 60 -0.85 15.49 14.94
CA SER A 60 -2.11 16.19 15.19
C SER A 60 -2.68 16.81 13.91
N ASN A 61 -3.91 17.25 13.96
CA ASN A 61 -4.56 17.99 12.87
C ASN A 61 -3.87 19.35 12.56
N THR A 62 -2.97 19.82 13.44
CA THR A 62 -2.14 21.02 13.28
C THR A 62 -0.71 20.73 12.84
N GLY A 63 -0.36 19.45 12.61
CA GLY A 63 0.97 19.03 12.16
C GLY A 63 1.99 18.81 13.28
N GLU A 64 1.59 18.79 14.56
CA GLU A 64 2.47 18.50 15.68
C GLU A 64 2.66 17.00 15.84
N LEU A 65 3.90 16.51 16.01
CA LEU A 65 4.19 15.11 16.28
C LEU A 65 3.62 14.70 17.64
N ILE A 66 2.72 13.70 17.63
CA ILE A 66 2.11 13.14 18.85
C ILE A 66 2.98 12.00 19.38
N TRP A 67 3.30 11.03 18.50
CA TRP A 67 4.19 9.92 18.82
C TRP A 67 4.87 9.36 17.55
N HIS A 68 5.95 8.62 17.75
CA HIS A 68 6.57 7.81 16.70
C HIS A 68 6.96 6.44 17.24
N GLU A 69 6.88 5.43 16.38
CA GLU A 69 7.30 4.06 16.65
C GLU A 69 8.17 3.53 15.50
N ILE A 70 9.16 2.71 15.87
CA ILE A 70 10.07 2.07 14.93
C ILE A 70 10.05 0.56 15.16
N TYR A 71 9.64 -0.16 14.13
CA TYR A 71 9.57 -1.63 14.18
C TYR A 71 10.86 -2.21 13.60
N SER A 72 11.80 -2.47 14.49
CA SER A 72 13.11 -3.01 14.12
C SER A 72 13.12 -4.54 14.10
N SER A 73 14.01 -5.10 13.28
CA SER A 73 14.42 -6.49 13.31
C SER A 73 15.89 -6.58 12.87
N SER A 74 16.46 -7.79 12.87
CA SER A 74 17.80 -8.01 12.32
C SER A 74 17.88 -7.90 10.79
N ALA A 75 16.73 -7.86 10.12
CA ALA A 75 16.59 -7.67 8.68
C ALA A 75 16.02 -6.28 8.38
N ALA A 76 16.20 -5.78 7.16
CA ALA A 76 15.51 -4.59 6.69
C ALA A 76 14.00 -4.81 6.74
N ASN A 77 13.25 -3.76 7.14
CA ASN A 77 11.80 -3.76 7.08
C ASN A 77 11.36 -2.48 6.39
N GLU A 78 10.50 -2.60 5.42
CA GLU A 78 9.85 -1.49 4.75
C GLU A 78 8.34 -1.67 4.79
N ILE A 79 7.62 -0.57 5.02
CA ILE A 79 6.17 -0.53 4.97
C ILE A 79 5.77 0.32 3.78
N ASN A 80 4.89 -0.21 2.97
CA ASN A 80 4.38 0.44 1.77
C ASN A 80 2.98 1.03 1.96
N GLU A 81 2.17 0.43 2.84
CA GLU A 81 0.76 0.75 3.01
C GLU A 81 0.33 0.68 4.48
N ILE A 82 -0.65 1.51 4.85
CA ILE A 82 -1.30 1.53 6.16
C ILE A 82 -2.81 1.64 6.00
N ILE A 83 -3.55 0.93 6.83
CA ILE A 83 -5.00 1.10 7.00
C ILE A 83 -5.36 1.29 8.47
N GLU A 84 -6.37 2.13 8.74
CA GLU A 84 -7.10 2.11 10.01
C GLU A 84 -8.21 1.07 9.91
N THR A 85 -8.26 0.17 10.88
CA THR A 85 -9.20 -0.96 10.88
C THR A 85 -10.48 -0.63 11.64
N VAL A 86 -11.57 -1.33 11.32
CA VAL A 86 -12.89 -1.12 11.96
C VAL A 86 -12.83 -1.29 13.49
N ASP A 87 -11.90 -2.11 13.99
CA ASP A 87 -11.67 -2.28 15.44
C ASP A 87 -10.81 -1.17 16.07
N GLY A 88 -10.52 -0.09 15.32
CA GLY A 88 -9.79 1.09 15.79
C GLY A 88 -8.31 0.84 16.01
N ASN A 89 -7.68 -0.03 15.22
CA ASN A 89 -6.25 -0.29 15.24
C ASN A 89 -5.62 0.08 13.88
N TYR A 90 -4.30 -0.09 13.73
CA TYR A 90 -3.65 0.04 12.43
C TYR A 90 -3.11 -1.31 11.95
N VAL A 91 -3.22 -1.56 10.65
CA VAL A 91 -2.52 -2.66 9.99
C VAL A 91 -1.59 -2.08 8.94
N LEU A 92 -0.35 -2.56 8.95
CA LEU A 92 0.74 -2.14 8.08
C LEU A 92 1.11 -3.29 7.16
N GLY A 93 1.36 -3.02 5.90
CA GLY A 93 1.83 -3.98 4.90
C GLY A 93 3.13 -3.56 4.25
N GLY A 94 3.96 -4.53 3.95
CA GLY A 94 5.25 -4.28 3.31
C GLY A 94 6.07 -5.55 3.17
N TYR A 95 7.37 -5.43 3.40
CA TYR A 95 8.28 -6.57 3.34
C TYR A 95 9.40 -6.51 4.38
N THR A 96 10.01 -7.66 4.63
CA THR A 96 11.23 -7.81 5.43
C THR A 96 12.22 -8.69 4.69
N GLY A 97 13.50 -8.41 4.78
CA GLY A 97 14.51 -9.23 4.12
C GLY A 97 15.91 -8.66 4.19
N THR A 98 16.83 -9.32 3.50
CA THR A 98 18.19 -8.84 3.33
C THR A 98 18.33 -8.16 1.97
N GLN A 99 19.30 -7.27 1.82
CA GLN A 99 19.57 -6.52 0.57
C GLN A 99 19.82 -7.37 -0.69
N HIS A 100 19.75 -8.69 -0.58
CA HIS A 100 20.06 -9.63 -1.67
C HIS A 100 18.81 -10.27 -2.30
N GLY A 101 17.61 -9.70 -2.09
CA GLY A 101 16.40 -10.12 -2.83
C GLY A 101 15.68 -11.34 -2.24
N ASP A 102 15.91 -11.68 -0.98
CA ASP A 102 15.12 -12.69 -0.24
C ASP A 102 14.10 -11.97 0.65
N TYR A 103 13.13 -11.31 0.00
CA TYR A 103 12.08 -10.56 0.69
C TYR A 103 10.92 -11.47 1.09
N LYS A 104 10.37 -11.19 2.27
CA LYS A 104 9.18 -11.86 2.80
C LYS A 104 8.12 -10.80 3.08
N ALA A 105 6.92 -11.05 2.65
CA ALA A 105 5.80 -10.19 2.98
C ALA A 105 5.71 -9.99 4.49
N LEU A 106 5.47 -8.75 4.89
CA LEU A 106 5.39 -8.31 6.27
C LEU A 106 4.03 -7.72 6.53
N MET A 107 3.36 -8.19 7.57
CA MET A 107 2.20 -7.50 8.15
C MET A 107 2.45 -7.23 9.63
N ILE A 108 2.07 -6.03 10.07
CA ILE A 108 2.12 -5.62 11.48
C ILE A 108 0.75 -5.05 11.85
N LYS A 109 0.17 -5.50 12.95
CA LYS A 109 -0.98 -4.84 13.58
C LYS A 109 -0.53 -4.13 14.84
N THR A 110 -0.98 -2.89 15.01
CA THR A 110 -0.69 -2.06 16.17
C THR A 110 -2.00 -1.54 16.78
N ASN A 111 -1.95 -1.10 18.04
CA ASN A 111 -3.02 -0.28 18.59
C ASN A 111 -2.90 1.19 18.12
N LEU A 112 -3.82 2.05 18.55
CA LEU A 112 -3.83 3.49 18.20
C LEU A 112 -2.61 4.28 18.71
N ASP A 113 -1.88 3.75 19.68
CA ASP A 113 -0.65 4.33 20.21
C ASP A 113 0.61 3.82 19.46
N GLY A 114 0.43 3.07 18.37
CA GLY A 114 1.52 2.48 17.60
C GLY A 114 2.14 1.22 18.22
N GLN A 115 1.67 0.75 19.38
CA GLN A 115 2.22 -0.43 20.05
C GLN A 115 1.86 -1.70 19.29
N GLN A 116 2.86 -2.52 18.99
CA GLN A 116 2.68 -3.74 18.21
C GLN A 116 1.80 -4.76 18.95
N ILE A 117 0.67 -5.12 18.34
CA ILE A 117 -0.19 -6.21 18.78
C ILE A 117 0.36 -7.54 18.25
N TRP A 118 0.64 -7.61 16.96
CA TRP A 118 1.32 -8.74 16.34
C TRP A 118 2.14 -8.30 15.11
N LYS A 119 3.14 -9.13 14.78
CA LYS A 119 3.96 -9.00 13.57
C LYS A 119 4.07 -10.36 12.90
N LYS A 120 3.89 -10.42 11.59
CA LYS A 120 4.00 -11.63 10.77
C LYS A 120 4.95 -11.41 9.61
N ASN A 121 6.00 -12.22 9.58
CA ASN A 121 6.84 -12.42 8.41
C ASN A 121 6.22 -13.60 7.65
N ILE A 122 5.67 -13.32 6.47
CA ILE A 122 4.86 -14.28 5.75
C ILE A 122 5.74 -14.90 4.67
N GLN A 123 6.02 -16.18 4.82
CA GLN A 123 6.85 -16.91 3.87
C GLN A 123 6.00 -17.52 2.77
N SER A 124 6.43 -17.34 1.54
CA SER A 124 5.95 -18.02 0.35
C SER A 124 7.12 -18.57 -0.44
N THR A 125 6.87 -19.17 -1.59
CA THR A 125 7.92 -19.60 -2.52
C THR A 125 8.49 -18.37 -3.24
N GLY A 126 9.75 -18.03 -2.96
CA GLY A 126 10.42 -16.85 -3.53
C GLY A 126 10.20 -15.55 -2.75
N SER A 127 10.68 -14.45 -3.29
CA SER A 127 10.49 -13.13 -2.70
C SER A 127 9.04 -12.67 -2.79
N THR A 128 8.52 -12.13 -1.69
CA THR A 128 7.15 -11.63 -1.59
C THR A 128 7.12 -10.27 -0.91
N GLU A 129 6.30 -9.37 -1.43
CA GLU A 129 6.13 -8.00 -0.93
C GLU A 129 4.65 -7.64 -0.95
N ILE A 130 4.18 -6.84 0.03
CA ILE A 130 2.84 -6.28 0.08
C ILE A 130 2.94 -4.80 -0.31
N TYR A 131 2.09 -4.38 -1.24
CA TYR A 131 1.99 -2.99 -1.71
C TYR A 131 0.64 -2.37 -1.43
N ALA A 132 -0.39 -3.18 -1.26
CA ALA A 132 -1.72 -2.72 -0.91
C ALA A 132 -2.34 -3.57 0.18
N LEU A 133 -3.17 -2.94 1.01
CA LEU A 133 -3.89 -3.56 2.12
C LEU A 133 -5.35 -3.14 2.13
N PHE A 134 -6.21 -4.02 2.57
CA PHE A 134 -7.57 -3.66 2.95
C PHE A 134 -8.14 -4.61 4.00
N GLU A 135 -9.15 -4.15 4.73
CA GLU A 135 -9.92 -4.95 5.66
C GLU A 135 -11.19 -5.47 4.98
N THR A 136 -11.41 -6.77 5.06
CA THR A 136 -12.62 -7.40 4.54
C THR A 136 -13.82 -7.11 5.43
N PRO A 137 -15.07 -7.22 4.92
CA PRO A 137 -16.27 -7.10 5.77
C PRO A 137 -16.32 -8.12 6.91
N SER A 138 -15.58 -9.22 6.83
CA SER A 138 -15.46 -10.22 7.92
C SER A 138 -14.41 -9.86 8.97
N GLY A 139 -13.68 -8.76 8.80
CA GLY A 139 -12.63 -8.29 9.69
C GLY A 139 -11.26 -8.93 9.46
N SER A 140 -11.09 -9.73 8.39
CA SER A 140 -9.77 -10.20 7.98
C SER A 140 -9.01 -9.10 7.21
N TYR A 141 -7.68 -9.23 7.13
CA TYR A 141 -6.82 -8.30 6.40
C TYR A 141 -6.25 -8.99 5.17
N ILE A 142 -6.45 -8.40 4.01
CA ILE A 142 -5.85 -8.87 2.77
C ILE A 142 -4.70 -7.94 2.39
N GLY A 143 -3.55 -8.55 2.13
CA GLY A 143 -2.40 -7.90 1.52
C GLY A 143 -2.21 -8.39 0.10
N ALA A 144 -1.95 -7.46 -0.80
CA ALA A 144 -1.63 -7.75 -2.19
C ALA A 144 -0.30 -7.15 -2.60
N GLY A 145 0.36 -7.76 -3.57
CA GLY A 145 1.65 -7.30 -4.06
C GLY A 145 2.27 -8.27 -5.05
N TYR A 146 3.57 -8.49 -4.94
CA TYR A 146 4.27 -9.38 -5.85
C TYR A 146 4.84 -10.61 -5.15
N CYS A 147 5.11 -11.62 -6.00
CA CYS A 147 6.01 -12.71 -5.68
C CYS A 147 6.90 -13.07 -6.87
N ASN A 148 7.97 -13.86 -6.59
CA ASN A 148 8.88 -14.38 -7.61
C ASN A 148 9.51 -13.33 -8.53
N SER A 149 10.14 -12.29 -7.95
CA SER A 149 10.85 -11.27 -8.72
C SER A 149 9.95 -10.50 -9.69
N TRP A 150 8.80 -10.00 -9.21
CA TRP A 150 7.91 -9.07 -9.92
C TRP A 150 7.02 -9.69 -11.02
N ARG A 151 6.84 -11.02 -11.03
CA ARG A 151 6.17 -11.68 -12.16
C ARG A 151 4.80 -12.28 -11.87
N SER A 152 4.35 -12.27 -10.61
CA SER A 152 3.07 -12.88 -10.23
C SER A 152 2.39 -12.09 -9.13
N LEU A 153 1.07 -12.04 -9.18
CA LEU A 153 0.27 -11.49 -8.10
C LEU A 153 0.44 -12.35 -6.85
N TYR A 154 0.71 -11.67 -5.75
CA TYR A 154 0.71 -12.24 -4.41
C TYR A 154 -0.50 -11.74 -3.64
N LEU A 155 -1.31 -12.65 -3.13
CA LEU A 155 -2.37 -12.33 -2.19
C LEU A 155 -2.18 -13.11 -0.90
N VAL A 156 -2.42 -12.43 0.20
CA VAL A 156 -2.34 -13.03 1.53
C VAL A 156 -3.48 -12.54 2.41
N GLU A 157 -4.15 -13.43 3.11
CA GLU A 157 -5.17 -13.09 4.08
C GLU A 157 -4.75 -13.50 5.49
N ARG A 158 -4.99 -12.61 6.45
CA ARG A 158 -4.78 -12.82 7.89
C ARG A 158 -6.03 -12.43 8.65
N ASN A 159 -6.43 -13.26 9.61
CA ASN A 159 -7.50 -12.90 10.52
C ASN A 159 -7.04 -11.83 11.54
N THR A 160 -7.96 -11.34 12.35
CA THR A 160 -7.72 -10.29 13.36
C THR A 160 -6.58 -10.60 14.33
N SER A 161 -6.31 -11.88 14.62
CA SER A 161 -5.21 -12.34 15.47
C SER A 161 -3.90 -12.62 14.70
N GLY A 162 -3.86 -12.34 13.40
CA GLY A 162 -2.72 -12.58 12.52
C GLY A 162 -2.55 -14.06 12.11
N GLY A 163 -3.55 -14.91 12.38
CA GLY A 163 -3.58 -16.28 11.90
C GLY A 163 -3.73 -16.32 10.38
N GLY A 164 -3.04 -17.27 9.73
CA GLY A 164 -3.13 -17.46 8.28
C GLY A 164 -4.51 -17.99 7.88
N VAL A 165 -5.14 -17.32 6.93
CA VAL A 165 -6.35 -17.79 6.27
C VAL A 165 -5.97 -18.26 4.86
N PHE A 166 -5.20 -17.45 4.18
CA PHE A 166 -4.81 -17.68 2.80
C PHE A 166 -3.41 -17.10 2.54
N ASN A 167 -2.65 -17.69 1.61
CA ASN A 167 -1.33 -17.22 1.19
C ASN A 167 -0.98 -17.89 -0.14
N ASP A 168 -1.08 -17.17 -1.24
CA ASP A 168 -0.79 -17.71 -2.56
C ASP A 168 -0.03 -16.73 -3.46
N CYS A 169 0.85 -17.32 -4.25
CA CYS A 169 1.51 -16.70 -5.41
C CYS A 169 0.95 -17.36 -6.66
N ASN A 170 0.62 -16.64 -7.68
CA ASN A 170 0.10 -17.10 -8.97
C ASN A 170 -1.43 -17.18 -9.07
N ILE A 171 -2.14 -16.38 -8.31
CA ILE A 171 -3.60 -16.34 -8.38
C ILE A 171 -4.10 -15.86 -9.74
N VAL A 172 -3.31 -15.06 -10.44
CA VAL A 172 -3.68 -14.54 -11.77
C VAL A 172 -2.66 -15.02 -12.80
N ASP A 173 -3.13 -15.75 -13.79
CA ASP A 173 -2.33 -16.16 -14.97
C ASP A 173 -2.19 -14.95 -15.93
N VAL A 174 -1.47 -13.92 -15.47
CA VAL A 174 -1.18 -12.75 -16.26
C VAL A 174 0.34 -12.53 -16.27
N ASN A 175 0.90 -12.55 -17.47
CA ASN A 175 2.29 -12.16 -17.73
C ASN A 175 2.48 -10.65 -17.48
N VAL A 176 2.42 -10.22 -16.25
CA VAL A 176 2.61 -8.82 -15.85
C VAL A 176 3.76 -8.70 -14.88
N SER A 177 4.45 -7.58 -14.97
CA SER A 177 5.69 -7.32 -14.25
C SER A 177 5.50 -6.62 -12.91
N GLY A 178 4.31 -6.65 -12.31
CA GLY A 178 4.04 -6.08 -10.99
C GLY A 178 2.68 -5.40 -10.91
N TYR A 179 2.20 -5.22 -9.69
CA TYR A 179 0.95 -4.51 -9.40
C TYR A 179 1.25 -3.33 -8.50
N TYR A 180 0.70 -2.17 -8.84
CA TYR A 180 0.88 -0.94 -8.07
C TYR A 180 -0.19 -0.78 -7.00
N ASP A 181 -1.42 -1.23 -7.30
CA ASP A 181 -2.53 -1.06 -6.38
C ASP A 181 -3.58 -2.15 -6.58
N ILE A 182 -4.32 -2.45 -5.50
CA ILE A 182 -5.46 -3.36 -5.49
C ILE A 182 -6.52 -2.83 -4.53
N ILE A 183 -7.77 -2.82 -4.96
CA ILE A 183 -8.90 -2.46 -4.13
C ILE A 183 -10.00 -3.52 -4.19
N PRO A 184 -10.79 -3.69 -3.11
CA PRO A 184 -11.99 -4.51 -3.18
C PRO A 184 -13.02 -3.87 -4.13
N SER A 185 -13.72 -4.71 -4.88
CA SER A 185 -14.82 -4.26 -5.73
C SER A 185 -16.15 -4.34 -5.00
N SER A 186 -16.98 -3.31 -5.12
CA SER A 186 -18.36 -3.33 -4.61
C SER A 186 -19.22 -4.44 -5.26
N ARG A 187 -18.74 -5.01 -6.37
CA ARG A 187 -19.38 -6.10 -7.14
C ARG A 187 -18.85 -7.49 -6.78
N GLY A 188 -17.97 -7.59 -5.78
CA GLY A 188 -17.22 -8.79 -5.42
C GLY A 188 -15.89 -8.92 -6.17
N GLY A 189 -14.92 -9.59 -5.54
CA GLY A 189 -13.56 -9.68 -6.04
C GLY A 189 -12.77 -8.39 -5.90
N TYR A 190 -11.80 -8.17 -6.79
CA TYR A 190 -10.81 -7.12 -6.65
C TYR A 190 -10.47 -6.46 -7.98
N TYR A 191 -10.27 -5.13 -7.96
CA TYR A 191 -9.62 -4.40 -9.05
C TYR A 191 -8.13 -4.28 -8.77
N LEU A 192 -7.33 -4.46 -9.81
CA LEU A 192 -5.87 -4.35 -9.76
C LEU A 192 -5.37 -3.46 -10.89
N ILE A 193 -4.31 -2.70 -10.65
CA ILE A 193 -3.57 -1.98 -11.69
C ILE A 193 -2.12 -2.47 -11.74
N ASP A 194 -1.67 -2.87 -12.92
CA ASP A 194 -0.32 -3.39 -13.14
C ASP A 194 0.65 -2.36 -13.76
N GLU A 195 1.95 -2.68 -13.73
CA GLU A 195 2.99 -1.86 -14.38
C GLU A 195 2.77 -1.68 -15.89
N GLY A 196 2.07 -2.61 -16.52
CA GLY A 196 1.68 -2.52 -17.94
C GLY A 196 0.50 -1.61 -18.17
N SER A 197 -0.01 -0.92 -17.13
CA SER A 197 -1.20 -0.06 -17.18
C SER A 197 -2.47 -0.79 -17.58
N ASN A 198 -2.62 -2.03 -17.16
CA ASN A 198 -3.86 -2.76 -17.31
C ASN A 198 -4.66 -2.72 -16.01
N LEU A 199 -5.89 -2.27 -16.10
CA LEU A 199 -6.90 -2.49 -15.07
C LEU A 199 -7.45 -3.91 -15.23
N THR A 200 -7.37 -4.70 -14.18
CA THR A 200 -7.87 -6.07 -14.15
C THR A 200 -8.89 -6.21 -13.04
N TRP A 201 -10.05 -6.79 -13.31
CA TRP A 201 -11.02 -7.22 -12.32
C TRP A 201 -10.98 -8.73 -12.18
N ILE A 202 -10.76 -9.22 -10.97
CA ILE A 202 -10.76 -10.64 -10.63
C ILE A 202 -11.87 -10.93 -9.63
N ASN A 203 -12.40 -12.17 -9.65
CA ASN A 203 -13.32 -12.64 -8.61
C ASN A 203 -12.56 -13.02 -7.32
N ASP A 204 -13.30 -13.44 -6.29
CA ASP A 204 -12.74 -13.86 -4.98
C ASP A 204 -11.84 -15.11 -5.08
N HIS A 205 -11.88 -15.83 -6.20
CA HIS A 205 -11.01 -16.98 -6.48
C HIS A 205 -9.78 -16.63 -7.33
N GLY A 206 -9.62 -15.34 -7.69
CA GLY A 206 -8.51 -14.87 -8.51
C GLY A 206 -8.69 -15.07 -10.02
N GLU A 207 -9.86 -15.50 -10.48
CA GLU A 207 -10.15 -15.65 -11.92
C GLU A 207 -10.44 -14.28 -12.53
N THR A 208 -9.81 -13.99 -13.69
CA THR A 208 -10.01 -12.72 -14.39
C THR A 208 -11.41 -12.63 -14.97
N ILE A 209 -12.17 -11.62 -14.55
CA ILE A 209 -13.48 -11.28 -15.10
C ILE A 209 -13.33 -10.31 -16.27
N PHE A 210 -12.44 -9.32 -16.11
CA PHE A 210 -12.24 -8.24 -17.04
C PHE A 210 -10.80 -7.75 -17.01
N ARG A 211 -10.26 -7.35 -18.16
CA ARG A 211 -8.96 -6.70 -18.26
C ARG A 211 -8.94 -5.70 -19.41
N GLU A 212 -8.48 -4.50 -19.17
CA GLU A 212 -8.38 -3.44 -20.16
C GLU A 212 -7.09 -2.62 -19.95
N TYR A 213 -6.46 -2.27 -21.07
CA TYR A 213 -5.35 -1.33 -21.08
C TYR A 213 -5.88 0.10 -20.92
N VAL A 214 -5.48 0.77 -19.85
CA VAL A 214 -5.99 2.11 -19.50
C VAL A 214 -5.01 3.24 -19.79
N GLY A 215 -3.89 2.94 -20.42
CA GLY A 215 -2.90 3.90 -20.90
C GLY A 215 -2.05 4.51 -19.77
N HIS A 216 -0.75 4.70 -20.05
CA HIS A 216 0.25 5.33 -19.17
C HIS A 216 0.48 4.63 -17.82
N ALA A 217 1.61 4.92 -17.15
CA ALA A 217 1.98 4.30 -15.87
C ALA A 217 1.01 4.73 -14.76
N ASN A 218 -0.05 3.95 -14.55
CA ASN A 218 -1.06 4.19 -13.53
C ASN A 218 -0.62 3.56 -12.20
N MET A 219 -0.75 4.27 -11.10
CA MET A 219 -0.20 3.89 -9.80
C MET A 219 -1.27 3.70 -8.72
N SER A 220 -2.50 4.15 -8.94
CA SER A 220 -3.56 4.04 -7.95
C SER A 220 -4.94 3.89 -8.59
N ILE A 221 -5.84 3.23 -7.88
CA ILE A 221 -7.22 2.96 -8.27
C ILE A 221 -8.16 3.45 -7.18
N VAL A 222 -9.33 3.92 -7.58
CA VAL A 222 -10.46 4.12 -6.67
C VAL A 222 -11.76 3.72 -7.37
N GLU A 223 -12.63 3.02 -6.66
CA GLU A 223 -14.01 2.77 -7.08
C GLU A 223 -14.91 3.88 -6.51
N LEU A 224 -15.67 4.52 -7.38
CA LEU A 224 -16.64 5.54 -6.99
C LEU A 224 -17.96 4.90 -6.55
N ASP A 225 -18.79 5.64 -5.79
CA ASP A 225 -20.09 5.17 -5.28
C ASP A 225 -21.04 4.65 -6.38
N ASN A 226 -20.87 5.13 -7.60
CA ASN A 226 -21.66 4.67 -8.77
C ASN A 226 -21.06 3.44 -9.46
N GLY A 227 -19.98 2.88 -8.95
CA GLY A 227 -19.28 1.71 -9.49
C GLY A 227 -18.34 2.00 -10.67
N ASP A 228 -18.11 3.27 -11.01
CA ASP A 228 -17.06 3.64 -11.95
C ASP A 228 -15.69 3.54 -11.27
N ILE A 229 -14.68 3.22 -12.06
CA ILE A 229 -13.29 3.14 -11.60
C ILE A 229 -12.53 4.37 -12.09
N VAL A 230 -11.82 5.01 -11.19
CA VAL A 230 -10.85 6.05 -11.54
C VAL A 230 -9.46 5.50 -11.29
N VAL A 231 -8.62 5.63 -12.31
CA VAL A 231 -7.21 5.22 -12.26
C VAL A 231 -6.35 6.46 -12.41
N GLY A 232 -5.45 6.68 -11.48
CA GLY A 232 -4.52 7.81 -11.44
C GLY A 232 -3.07 7.37 -11.60
N GLY A 233 -2.27 8.20 -12.25
CA GLY A 233 -0.86 7.92 -12.41
C GLY A 233 -0.10 9.01 -13.17
N TYR A 234 1.09 8.69 -13.62
CA TYR A 234 1.85 9.58 -14.48
C TYR A 234 2.21 8.90 -15.80
N GLY A 235 2.36 9.68 -16.85
CA GLY A 235 2.78 9.17 -18.16
C GLY A 235 3.80 10.07 -18.81
N PHE A 236 4.46 9.55 -19.83
CA PHE A 236 5.34 10.36 -20.68
C PHE A 236 4.57 10.71 -21.97
N ASN A 237 4.60 11.97 -22.34
CA ASN A 237 4.05 12.38 -23.64
C ASN A 237 5.02 11.93 -24.74
N ASP A 238 4.52 11.31 -25.80
CA ASP A 238 5.31 10.82 -26.93
C ASP A 238 6.24 11.92 -27.45
N GLY A 239 7.53 11.83 -27.07
CA GLY A 239 8.60 12.68 -27.57
C GLY A 239 9.03 13.87 -26.72
N ASN A 240 8.45 14.09 -25.54
CA ASN A 240 8.90 15.13 -24.60
C ASN A 240 9.25 14.55 -23.22
N SER A 241 10.34 15.02 -22.63
CA SER A 241 10.85 14.62 -21.31
C SER A 241 10.00 15.14 -20.11
N GLY A 242 8.78 15.59 -20.34
CA GLY A 242 7.85 16.05 -19.31
C GLY A 242 6.84 14.96 -18.95
N GLY A 243 6.81 14.53 -17.68
CA GLY A 243 5.74 13.67 -17.17
C GLY A 243 4.40 14.40 -17.15
N ILE A 244 3.32 13.71 -17.48
CA ILE A 244 1.93 14.17 -17.34
C ILE A 244 1.23 13.36 -16.25
N ILE A 245 0.43 14.04 -15.43
CA ILE A 245 -0.52 13.37 -14.56
C ILE A 245 -1.68 12.87 -15.42
N SER A 246 -2.00 11.59 -15.29
CA SER A 246 -3.08 10.93 -16.01
C SER A 246 -4.18 10.56 -15.03
N LEU A 247 -5.43 10.85 -15.40
CA LEU A 247 -6.63 10.37 -14.74
C LEU A 247 -7.53 9.75 -15.79
N VAL A 248 -7.88 8.48 -15.59
CA VAL A 248 -8.78 7.74 -16.47
C VAL A 248 -9.98 7.28 -15.66
N ARG A 249 -11.18 7.57 -16.14
CA ARG A 249 -12.43 7.06 -15.58
C ARG A 249 -13.01 6.01 -16.50
N LEU A 250 -13.37 4.88 -15.94
CA LEU A 250 -13.90 3.72 -16.64
C LEU A 250 -15.22 3.30 -16.00
N THR A 251 -16.15 2.85 -16.83
CA THR A 251 -17.36 2.16 -16.37
C THR A 251 -17.19 0.68 -16.71
N PRO A 252 -16.84 -0.17 -15.73
CA PRO A 252 -16.67 -1.60 -15.99
C PRO A 252 -17.97 -2.23 -16.52
N PRO A 253 -17.88 -3.30 -17.34
CA PRO A 253 -19.04 -3.96 -17.88
C PRO A 253 -19.98 -4.44 -16.76
N ILE A 254 -21.27 -4.31 -16.99
CA ILE A 254 -22.31 -4.88 -16.11
C ILE A 254 -22.42 -6.35 -16.48
N ASN A 255 -22.14 -7.26 -15.54
CA ASN A 255 -22.37 -8.69 -15.70
C ASN A 255 -23.85 -9.05 -15.56
#